data_90f2a8d62760e03adcff04e9df13b8b5
#
_entry.id   90f2a8d62760e03adcff04e9df13b8b5
#
_cell.length_a   1.000
_cell.length_b   1.000
_cell.length_c   1.000
_cell.angle_alpha   90.00
_cell.angle_beta   90.00
_cell.angle_gamma   90.00
#
_symmetry.space_group_name_H-M   'P 1'
#
loop_
_entity.id
_entity.type
_entity.pdbx_description
1 polymer ?
#
loop_
_entity_poly.entity_id
_entity_poly.type
_entity_poly.pdbx_seq_one_letter_code
_entity_poly.pdbx_strand_id
1 'polypeptide(L)'
;MASASDARSLVELRLLDGPNLYLPRPAAKVTLDLGELLGLDVAAARDLGVELGLGNTRPGAAGSVFRQRFAVRLVTQIVRRLASAGGATRLAVRTRTGQAVNVLVVAYPWRNAGRAEGLAYGLARVLDTVTAGPQAVAEMIIAEGAALATAPLGSAPELIRPQIPVVAITGTNGKTTTARMIGHVARQAGRLVGWSSTDGVYIDGQLVEAGDFSGPSGAGRVLRHPGVELAVTETARGGILRRGVGVAYNDVSVVTNISADHLGLGGIDTLDQLAEVKAVITKITKPGGWCVLNADDPRTLAMRLGTKARIWVFTRDPNSPGGRTVLSGGGRMTTLLGGWVCVLAPGADPLQVVEVIDVPMTLAGLSRVNVENALAVTSATLALGFSVEQVADGLRSFDPNENNPGRMNIWTLPVPSGTISVVIDLAHNEAGLEALLEIMGGIRPPHGRLLLGVGTAGDRGDEVFVRLGEIAAVGADVVEIVHKGDYLRGRSMAEISELITEGAAHAGMAIQRAHDSELAGLVSLVDQARDGDVVAIMTHQDREELDRWLLDHQATRDDAGVLRTKVLRAGATS
;
A
#
# COMPACT_ATOMS: atom_id res chain seq x y z
N MET A 1 -21.81 -20.15 -28.14
CA MET A 1 -21.00 -19.14 -27.49
C MET A 1 -19.58 -19.30 -28.02
N ALA A 2 -19.08 -18.36 -28.82
CA ALA A 2 -17.66 -18.32 -29.22
C ALA A 2 -16.82 -18.22 -27.96
N SER A 3 -15.79 -19.05 -27.82
CA SER A 3 -14.96 -19.12 -26.63
C SER A 3 -14.13 -17.82 -26.47
N ALA A 4 -13.73 -17.53 -25.24
CA ALA A 4 -12.84 -16.39 -24.92
C ALA A 4 -11.48 -16.43 -25.67
N SER A 5 -11.17 -17.56 -26.35
CA SER A 5 -9.92 -17.80 -27.06
C SER A 5 -9.80 -17.11 -28.43
N ASP A 6 -10.84 -16.47 -28.95
CA ASP A 6 -10.86 -16.05 -30.35
C ASP A 6 -10.63 -14.53 -30.58
N ALA A 7 -10.46 -13.74 -29.54
CA ALA A 7 -10.26 -12.28 -29.65
C ALA A 7 -8.78 -11.91 -29.46
N ARG A 8 -8.05 -11.71 -30.58
CA ARG A 8 -6.59 -11.43 -30.60
C ARG A 8 -6.20 -10.14 -29.89
N SER A 9 -7.04 -9.12 -29.99
CA SER A 9 -6.79 -7.80 -29.36
C SER A 9 -7.01 -7.80 -27.84
N LEU A 10 -7.58 -8.86 -27.23
CA LEU A 10 -7.81 -8.90 -25.78
C LEU A 10 -6.61 -9.51 -25.06
N VAL A 11 -5.90 -8.68 -24.28
CA VAL A 11 -4.78 -9.13 -23.44
C VAL A 11 -5.26 -9.61 -22.07
N GLU A 12 -6.17 -8.84 -21.45
CA GLU A 12 -6.67 -9.16 -20.10
C GLU A 12 -8.05 -8.55 -19.88
N LEU A 13 -8.92 -9.31 -19.21
CA LEU A 13 -10.18 -8.81 -18.64
C LEU A 13 -10.21 -9.06 -17.14
N ARG A 14 -10.51 -8.00 -16.37
CA ARG A 14 -10.77 -8.11 -14.92
C ARG A 14 -12.04 -7.37 -14.55
N LEU A 15 -12.88 -8.01 -13.76
CA LEU A 15 -14.00 -7.37 -13.10
C LEU A 15 -13.56 -6.92 -11.70
N LEU A 16 -13.55 -5.61 -11.48
CA LEU A 16 -13.20 -4.99 -10.20
C LEU A 16 -14.50 -4.74 -9.43
N ASP A 17 -14.66 -5.41 -8.30
CA ASP A 17 -15.91 -5.41 -7.52
C ASP A 17 -16.18 -4.08 -6.79
N GLY A 18 -15.15 -3.30 -6.54
CA GLY A 18 -15.25 -2.07 -5.77
C GLY A 18 -14.65 -0.84 -6.45
N PRO A 19 -14.64 0.30 -5.74
CA PRO A 19 -13.91 1.50 -6.13
C PRO A 19 -12.46 1.17 -6.46
N ASN A 20 -11.93 1.77 -7.51
CA ASN A 20 -10.66 1.39 -8.09
C ASN A 20 -9.96 2.59 -8.74
N LEU A 21 -8.80 2.37 -9.32
CA LEU A 21 -7.99 3.40 -9.97
C LEU A 21 -8.78 4.19 -11.04
N TYR A 22 -9.72 3.55 -11.72
CA TYR A 22 -10.44 4.12 -12.86
C TYR A 22 -11.75 4.81 -12.47
N LEU A 23 -12.51 4.18 -11.55
CA LEU A 23 -13.86 4.63 -11.17
C LEU A 23 -14.10 4.47 -9.65
N PRO A 24 -14.86 5.39 -9.02
CA PRO A 24 -15.25 5.25 -7.60
C PRO A 24 -16.40 4.24 -7.39
N ARG A 25 -16.43 3.17 -8.18
CA ARG A 25 -17.45 2.11 -8.21
C ARG A 25 -16.91 0.91 -8.98
N PRO A 26 -17.61 -0.25 -8.97
CA PRO A 26 -17.22 -1.42 -9.75
C PRO A 26 -16.93 -1.09 -11.21
N ALA A 27 -15.82 -1.62 -11.74
CA ALA A 27 -15.37 -1.39 -13.11
C ALA A 27 -14.88 -2.68 -13.76
N ALA A 28 -15.23 -2.90 -15.04
CA ALA A 28 -14.51 -3.83 -15.89
C ALA A 28 -13.24 -3.13 -16.39
N LYS A 29 -12.08 -3.74 -16.17
CA LYS A 29 -10.79 -3.34 -16.70
C LYS A 29 -10.47 -4.25 -17.88
N VAL A 30 -10.36 -3.69 -19.07
CA VAL A 30 -10.05 -4.39 -20.31
C VAL A 30 -8.69 -3.89 -20.79
N THR A 31 -7.71 -4.77 -20.89
CA THR A 31 -6.40 -4.47 -21.47
C THR A 31 -6.37 -4.97 -22.91
N LEU A 32 -6.06 -4.10 -23.84
CA LEU A 32 -6.14 -4.33 -25.28
C LEU A 32 -4.78 -4.13 -25.93
N ASP A 33 -4.47 -4.97 -26.91
CA ASP A 33 -3.43 -4.72 -27.89
C ASP A 33 -4.03 -3.96 -29.10
N LEU A 34 -3.45 -2.82 -29.41
CA LEU A 34 -3.88 -1.95 -30.51
C LEU A 34 -2.93 -2.01 -31.72
N GLY A 35 -2.06 -3.01 -31.82
CA GLY A 35 -1.03 -3.10 -32.85
C GLY A 35 -1.60 -2.95 -34.27
N GLU A 36 -2.66 -3.67 -34.61
CA GLU A 36 -3.34 -3.57 -35.91
C GLU A 36 -3.91 -2.17 -36.17
N LEU A 37 -4.60 -1.58 -35.20
CA LEU A 37 -5.16 -0.24 -35.30
C LEU A 37 -4.10 0.85 -35.45
N LEU A 38 -3.00 0.74 -34.72
CA LEU A 38 -1.88 1.70 -34.81
C LEU A 38 -1.13 1.59 -36.12
N GLY A 39 -1.09 0.38 -36.74
CA GLY A 39 -0.44 0.09 -38.01
C GLY A 39 -1.21 0.51 -39.26
N LEU A 40 -2.52 0.84 -39.18
CA LEU A 40 -3.30 1.27 -40.32
C LEU A 40 -2.65 2.46 -41.04
N ASP A 41 -2.76 2.53 -42.37
CA ASP A 41 -2.39 3.74 -43.10
C ASP A 41 -3.27 4.94 -42.72
N VAL A 42 -2.86 6.14 -43.15
CA VAL A 42 -3.54 7.39 -42.75
C VAL A 42 -4.95 7.49 -43.34
N ALA A 43 -5.17 6.96 -44.54
CA ALA A 43 -6.48 7.02 -45.22
C ALA A 43 -7.47 6.07 -44.54
N ALA A 44 -7.07 4.79 -44.36
CA ALA A 44 -7.88 3.78 -43.68
C ALA A 44 -8.25 4.21 -42.24
N ALA A 45 -7.28 4.74 -41.50
CA ALA A 45 -7.55 5.25 -40.16
C ALA A 45 -8.51 6.45 -40.14
N ARG A 46 -8.43 7.34 -41.14
CA ARG A 46 -9.36 8.48 -41.30
C ARG A 46 -10.78 8.00 -41.62
N ASP A 47 -10.92 7.10 -42.59
CA ASP A 47 -12.21 6.57 -43.03
C ASP A 47 -12.92 5.86 -41.89
N LEU A 48 -12.16 5.07 -41.08
CA LEU A 48 -12.66 4.43 -39.86
C LEU A 48 -13.11 5.48 -38.83
N GLY A 49 -12.36 6.58 -38.68
CA GLY A 49 -12.74 7.69 -37.81
C GLY A 49 -14.02 8.38 -38.23
N VAL A 50 -14.21 8.60 -39.53
CA VAL A 50 -15.42 9.19 -40.10
C VAL A 50 -16.62 8.30 -39.86
N GLU A 51 -16.51 6.99 -40.17
CA GLU A 51 -17.56 5.99 -39.95
C GLU A 51 -18.01 5.94 -38.50
N LEU A 52 -17.07 6.04 -37.57
CA LEU A 52 -17.37 6.03 -36.14
C LEU A 52 -17.77 7.40 -35.58
N GLY A 53 -17.88 8.44 -36.43
CA GLY A 53 -18.39 9.76 -36.04
C GLY A 53 -17.38 10.62 -35.27
N LEU A 54 -16.07 10.41 -35.49
CA LEU A 54 -15.03 11.26 -34.91
C LEU A 54 -14.82 12.59 -35.66
N GLY A 55 -15.56 12.82 -36.76
CA GLY A 55 -15.48 14.03 -37.59
C GLY A 55 -14.12 14.19 -38.28
N ASN A 56 -13.72 15.42 -38.58
CA ASN A 56 -12.49 15.76 -39.31
C ASN A 56 -11.21 15.59 -38.47
N THR A 57 -11.11 14.55 -37.67
CA THR A 57 -9.89 14.27 -36.88
C THR A 57 -8.76 13.74 -37.78
N ARG A 58 -7.56 14.32 -37.62
CA ARG A 58 -6.36 13.84 -38.29
C ARG A 58 -5.80 12.67 -37.53
N PRO A 59 -5.73 11.45 -38.08
CA PRO A 59 -5.27 10.26 -37.34
C PRO A 59 -3.77 10.24 -37.05
N GLY A 60 -2.96 11.10 -37.70
CA GLY A 60 -1.51 11.09 -37.61
C GLY A 60 -0.88 9.89 -38.35
N ALA A 61 0.42 9.94 -38.59
CA ALA A 61 1.18 8.83 -39.15
C ALA A 61 1.28 7.67 -38.14
N ALA A 62 1.46 6.43 -38.62
CA ALA A 62 1.76 5.28 -37.79
C ALA A 62 2.99 5.56 -36.88
N GLY A 63 2.95 5.11 -35.64
CA GLY A 63 3.98 5.35 -34.63
C GLY A 63 4.00 6.74 -33.99
N SER A 64 3.20 7.70 -34.47
CA SER A 64 3.16 9.05 -33.89
C SER A 64 2.28 9.13 -32.63
N VAL A 65 2.58 10.11 -31.75
CA VAL A 65 1.73 10.44 -30.58
C VAL A 65 0.31 10.84 -31.00
N PHE A 66 0.15 11.44 -32.18
CA PHE A 66 -1.17 11.78 -32.73
C PHE A 66 -1.98 10.51 -33.05
N ARG A 67 -1.32 9.46 -33.60
CA ARG A 67 -1.96 8.17 -33.86
C ARG A 67 -2.40 7.48 -32.55
N GLN A 68 -1.60 7.53 -31.51
CA GLN A 68 -1.99 6.99 -30.21
C GLN A 68 -3.22 7.71 -29.63
N ARG A 69 -3.22 9.04 -29.64
CA ARG A 69 -4.37 9.83 -29.19
C ARG A 69 -5.63 9.56 -30.03
N PHE A 70 -5.47 9.40 -31.32
CA PHE A 70 -6.56 9.03 -32.21
C PHE A 70 -7.11 7.65 -31.85
N ALA A 71 -6.25 6.64 -31.68
CA ALA A 71 -6.65 5.27 -31.32
C ALA A 71 -7.42 5.25 -29.99
N VAL A 72 -6.97 5.98 -28.97
CA VAL A 72 -7.70 6.12 -27.69
C VAL A 72 -9.12 6.66 -27.88
N ARG A 73 -9.28 7.70 -28.72
CA ARG A 73 -10.59 8.27 -29.03
C ARG A 73 -11.46 7.29 -29.81
N LEU A 74 -10.89 6.58 -30.78
CA LEU A 74 -11.58 5.59 -31.60
C LEU A 74 -12.09 4.42 -30.72
N VAL A 75 -11.23 3.84 -29.91
CA VAL A 75 -11.61 2.76 -28.98
C VAL A 75 -12.71 3.22 -28.03
N THR A 76 -12.57 4.43 -27.48
CA THR A 76 -13.62 5.00 -26.60
C THR A 76 -14.97 5.10 -27.32
N GLN A 77 -14.96 5.46 -28.60
CA GLN A 77 -16.17 5.56 -29.42
C GLN A 77 -16.77 4.20 -29.75
N ILE A 78 -15.92 3.21 -30.07
CA ILE A 78 -16.37 1.79 -30.27
C ILE A 78 -17.07 1.29 -29.01
N VAL A 79 -16.46 1.43 -27.83
CA VAL A 79 -17.06 1.01 -26.55
C VAL A 79 -18.44 1.65 -26.35
N ARG A 80 -18.58 2.95 -26.62
CA ARG A 80 -19.85 3.67 -26.46
C ARG A 80 -20.91 3.21 -27.44
N ARG A 81 -20.54 2.98 -28.71
CA ARG A 81 -21.46 2.45 -29.73
C ARG A 81 -21.93 1.04 -29.41
N LEU A 82 -21.01 0.14 -29.04
CA LEU A 82 -21.32 -1.21 -28.59
C LEU A 82 -22.27 -1.20 -27.39
N ALA A 83 -21.95 -0.41 -26.37
CA ALA A 83 -22.80 -0.30 -25.20
C ALA A 83 -24.19 0.24 -25.54
N SER A 84 -24.28 1.25 -26.44
CA SER A 84 -25.55 1.80 -26.91
C SER A 84 -26.37 0.78 -27.69
N ALA A 85 -25.75 0.03 -28.60
CA ALA A 85 -26.38 -1.05 -29.36
C ALA A 85 -26.87 -2.17 -28.43
N GLY A 86 -26.15 -2.43 -27.34
CA GLY A 86 -26.55 -3.38 -26.28
C GLY A 86 -27.55 -2.82 -25.26
N GLY A 87 -28.11 -1.61 -25.49
CA GLY A 87 -29.15 -0.99 -24.65
C GLY A 87 -28.66 -0.08 -23.52
N ALA A 88 -27.35 0.22 -23.44
CA ALA A 88 -26.79 1.12 -22.43
C ALA A 88 -26.55 2.54 -23.02
N THR A 89 -27.47 3.47 -22.80
CA THR A 89 -27.46 4.82 -23.44
C THR A 89 -26.36 5.76 -22.89
N ARG A 90 -25.84 5.53 -21.69
CA ARG A 90 -24.80 6.36 -21.06
C ARG A 90 -23.79 5.48 -20.35
N LEU A 91 -22.62 5.30 -20.93
CA LEU A 91 -21.51 4.57 -20.33
C LEU A 91 -20.33 5.51 -20.05
N ALA A 92 -19.91 5.59 -18.78
CA ALA A 92 -18.67 6.27 -18.43
C ALA A 92 -17.50 5.39 -18.85
N VAL A 93 -16.61 5.88 -19.71
CA VAL A 93 -15.41 5.18 -20.14
C VAL A 93 -14.19 5.93 -19.66
N ARG A 94 -13.21 5.23 -19.13
CA ARG A 94 -11.87 5.72 -18.78
C ARG A 94 -10.85 4.93 -19.55
N THR A 95 -9.82 5.60 -19.99
CA THR A 95 -8.70 4.99 -20.72
C THR A 95 -7.39 5.36 -20.07
N ARG A 96 -6.41 4.45 -20.11
CA ARG A 96 -5.04 4.65 -19.66
C ARG A 96 -4.10 3.91 -20.60
N THR A 97 -3.03 4.55 -21.03
CA THR A 97 -1.96 3.89 -21.78
C THR A 97 -1.29 2.82 -20.90
N GLY A 98 -0.98 1.65 -21.48
CA GLY A 98 -0.19 0.61 -20.83
C GLY A 98 1.30 0.90 -20.87
N GLN A 99 2.11 -0.06 -20.41
CA GLN A 99 3.58 0.04 -20.45
C GLN A 99 4.12 0.03 -21.89
N ALA A 100 3.56 -0.82 -22.75
CA ALA A 100 3.91 -0.82 -24.17
C ALA A 100 3.05 0.18 -24.96
N VAL A 101 3.64 0.74 -26.01
CA VAL A 101 3.02 1.75 -26.88
C VAL A 101 1.71 1.29 -27.52
N ASN A 102 1.60 -0.01 -27.80
CA ASN A 102 0.41 -0.65 -28.39
C ASN A 102 -0.62 -1.10 -27.33
N VAL A 103 -0.34 -0.97 -26.05
CA VAL A 103 -1.25 -1.42 -24.99
C VAL A 103 -2.13 -0.28 -24.48
N LEU A 104 -3.45 -0.51 -24.49
CA LEU A 104 -4.44 0.42 -23.93
C LEU A 104 -5.29 -0.31 -22.89
N VAL A 105 -5.44 0.31 -21.73
CA VAL A 105 -6.42 -0.10 -20.71
C VAL A 105 -7.69 0.73 -20.88
N VAL A 106 -8.82 0.07 -21.01
CA VAL A 106 -10.16 0.65 -21.02
C VAL A 106 -10.91 0.19 -19.79
N ALA A 107 -11.58 1.11 -19.09
CA ALA A 107 -12.40 0.77 -17.95
C ALA A 107 -13.78 1.40 -18.05
N TYR A 108 -14.80 0.63 -17.70
CA TYR A 108 -16.20 1.06 -17.66
C TYR A 108 -16.93 0.44 -16.45
N PRO A 109 -17.98 1.11 -15.92
CA PRO A 109 -18.72 0.58 -14.78
C PRO A 109 -19.51 -0.67 -15.18
N TRP A 110 -19.63 -1.62 -14.24
CA TRP A 110 -20.42 -2.81 -14.42
C TRP A 110 -21.39 -3.07 -13.27
N ARG A 111 -22.44 -3.81 -13.55
CA ARG A 111 -23.47 -4.26 -12.59
C ARG A 111 -23.75 -5.75 -12.72
N ASN A 112 -23.48 -6.32 -13.89
CA ASN A 112 -23.73 -7.72 -14.24
C ASN A 112 -22.51 -8.25 -14.97
N ALA A 113 -21.91 -9.32 -14.48
CA ALA A 113 -20.67 -9.87 -15.00
C ALA A 113 -20.79 -10.27 -16.47
N GLY A 114 -21.84 -11.03 -16.84
CA GLY A 114 -22.01 -11.50 -18.21
C GLY A 114 -22.14 -10.37 -19.25
N ARG A 115 -22.82 -9.26 -18.90
CA ARG A 115 -22.86 -8.08 -19.79
C ARG A 115 -21.54 -7.33 -19.84
N ALA A 116 -20.81 -7.27 -18.74
CA ALA A 116 -19.50 -6.62 -18.72
C ALA A 116 -18.48 -7.39 -19.55
N GLU A 117 -18.48 -8.71 -19.42
CA GLU A 117 -17.64 -9.61 -20.22
C GLU A 117 -18.04 -9.60 -21.69
N GLY A 118 -19.35 -9.64 -21.99
CA GLY A 118 -19.86 -9.53 -23.36
C GLY A 118 -19.40 -8.25 -24.06
N LEU A 119 -19.43 -7.10 -23.34
CA LEU A 119 -18.93 -5.82 -23.88
C LEU A 119 -17.41 -5.86 -24.11
N ALA A 120 -16.62 -6.48 -23.22
CA ALA A 120 -15.17 -6.60 -23.37
C ALA A 120 -14.79 -7.50 -24.57
N TYR A 121 -15.41 -8.65 -24.68
CA TYR A 121 -15.18 -9.57 -25.81
C TYR A 121 -15.69 -8.98 -27.15
N GLY A 122 -16.85 -8.35 -27.15
CA GLY A 122 -17.36 -7.63 -28.32
C GLY A 122 -16.43 -6.52 -28.78
N LEU A 123 -15.88 -5.74 -27.82
CA LEU A 123 -14.89 -4.69 -28.12
C LEU A 123 -13.64 -5.27 -28.80
N ALA A 124 -13.10 -6.37 -28.29
CA ALA A 124 -11.93 -7.00 -28.87
C ALA A 124 -12.20 -7.54 -30.26
N ARG A 125 -13.32 -8.23 -30.49
CA ARG A 125 -13.71 -8.71 -31.81
C ARG A 125 -13.91 -7.58 -32.82
N VAL A 126 -14.48 -6.44 -32.41
CA VAL A 126 -14.57 -5.25 -33.26
C VAL A 126 -13.16 -4.74 -33.61
N LEU A 127 -12.24 -4.72 -32.66
CA LEU A 127 -10.85 -4.29 -32.92
C LEU A 127 -10.13 -5.27 -33.87
N ASP A 128 -10.42 -6.54 -33.81
CA ASP A 128 -9.86 -7.56 -34.72
C ASP A 128 -10.35 -7.41 -36.17
N THR A 129 -11.37 -6.58 -36.44
CA THR A 129 -11.90 -6.30 -37.79
C THR A 129 -11.44 -4.96 -38.38
N VAL A 130 -10.62 -4.17 -37.66
CA VAL A 130 -10.23 -2.81 -38.12
C VAL A 130 -9.51 -2.80 -39.45
N THR A 131 -8.77 -3.86 -39.78
CA THR A 131 -8.05 -4.02 -41.06
C THR A 131 -8.96 -4.39 -42.22
N ALA A 132 -10.17 -4.90 -41.96
CA ALA A 132 -11.17 -5.22 -42.99
C ALA A 132 -11.95 -3.99 -43.46
N GLY A 133 -11.78 -2.84 -42.82
CA GLY A 133 -12.33 -1.54 -43.22
C GLY A 133 -13.55 -1.10 -42.43
N PRO A 134 -13.99 0.15 -42.67
CA PRO A 134 -15.00 0.82 -41.87
C PRO A 134 -16.36 0.10 -41.83
N GLN A 135 -16.80 -0.44 -42.97
CA GLN A 135 -18.09 -1.14 -43.06
C GLN A 135 -18.09 -2.41 -42.21
N ALA A 136 -17.02 -3.22 -42.27
CA ALA A 136 -16.87 -4.43 -41.46
C ALA A 136 -16.91 -4.12 -39.96
N VAL A 137 -16.28 -3.02 -39.54
CA VAL A 137 -16.32 -2.55 -38.15
C VAL A 137 -17.73 -2.12 -37.74
N ALA A 138 -18.46 -1.40 -38.61
CA ALA A 138 -19.84 -0.99 -38.33
C ALA A 138 -20.78 -2.20 -38.19
N GLU A 139 -20.69 -3.16 -39.10
CA GLU A 139 -21.46 -4.42 -39.08
C GLU A 139 -21.15 -5.23 -37.81
N MET A 140 -19.87 -5.34 -37.44
CA MET A 140 -19.46 -6.05 -36.22
C MET A 140 -20.00 -5.36 -34.96
N ILE A 141 -20.00 -4.01 -34.90
CA ILE A 141 -20.60 -3.27 -33.76
C ILE A 141 -22.10 -3.61 -33.61
N ILE A 142 -22.84 -3.71 -34.73
CA ILE A 142 -24.27 -4.05 -34.71
C ILE A 142 -24.45 -5.48 -34.22
N ALA A 143 -23.69 -6.44 -34.76
CA ALA A 143 -23.78 -7.84 -34.39
C ALA A 143 -23.44 -8.08 -32.91
N GLU A 144 -22.34 -7.52 -32.45
CA GLU A 144 -21.90 -7.63 -31.04
C GLU A 144 -22.84 -6.87 -30.09
N GLY A 145 -23.40 -5.76 -30.53
CA GLY A 145 -24.42 -5.02 -29.77
C GLY A 145 -25.70 -5.84 -29.57
N ALA A 146 -26.17 -6.53 -30.61
CA ALA A 146 -27.31 -7.43 -30.52
C ALA A 146 -27.03 -8.64 -29.58
N ALA A 147 -25.84 -9.23 -29.69
CA ALA A 147 -25.40 -10.29 -28.77
C ALA A 147 -25.33 -9.80 -27.32
N LEU A 148 -24.81 -8.58 -27.09
CA LEU A 148 -24.75 -7.97 -25.77
C LEU A 148 -26.14 -7.71 -25.18
N ALA A 149 -27.12 -7.32 -25.98
CA ALA A 149 -28.50 -7.05 -25.54
C ALA A 149 -29.17 -8.32 -24.96
N THR A 150 -28.81 -9.49 -25.49
CA THR A 150 -29.36 -10.80 -25.08
C THR A 150 -28.43 -11.58 -24.16
N ALA A 151 -27.24 -11.04 -23.83
CA ALA A 151 -26.26 -11.74 -22.99
C ALA A 151 -26.83 -12.03 -21.58
N PRO A 152 -26.53 -13.22 -21.01
CA PRO A 152 -26.86 -13.53 -19.63
C PRO A 152 -26.34 -12.45 -18.67
N LEU A 153 -27.10 -12.15 -17.63
CA LEU A 153 -26.69 -11.12 -16.67
C LEU A 153 -25.44 -11.53 -15.87
N GLY A 154 -25.34 -12.80 -15.47
CA GLY A 154 -24.27 -13.27 -14.60
C GLY A 154 -24.37 -12.69 -13.18
N SER A 155 -23.28 -12.76 -12.43
CA SER A 155 -23.20 -12.26 -11.04
C SER A 155 -23.18 -10.74 -10.98
N ALA A 156 -23.58 -10.21 -9.82
CA ALA A 156 -23.40 -8.81 -9.44
C ALA A 156 -22.08 -8.61 -8.70
N PRO A 157 -21.53 -7.37 -8.64
CA PRO A 157 -20.33 -7.09 -7.85
C PRO A 157 -20.54 -7.34 -6.35
N GLU A 158 -19.52 -7.89 -5.70
CA GLU A 158 -19.49 -8.09 -4.24
C GLU A 158 -19.03 -6.81 -3.51
N LEU A 159 -19.80 -5.73 -3.60
CA LEU A 159 -19.49 -4.46 -2.97
C LEU A 159 -20.29 -4.25 -1.69
N ILE A 160 -19.60 -4.14 -0.56
CA ILE A 160 -20.23 -3.91 0.74
C ILE A 160 -20.53 -2.41 0.90
N ARG A 161 -21.76 -2.12 1.37
CA ARG A 161 -22.18 -0.80 1.84
C ARG A 161 -22.18 -0.83 3.36
N PRO A 162 -21.13 -0.29 4.02
CA PRO A 162 -21.00 -0.38 5.47
C PRO A 162 -22.17 0.28 6.21
N GLN A 163 -22.64 -0.37 7.26
CA GLN A 163 -23.65 0.19 8.18
C GLN A 163 -23.01 0.70 9.48
N ILE A 164 -21.74 0.43 9.68
CA ILE A 164 -20.92 0.85 10.81
C ILE A 164 -19.80 1.76 10.30
N PRO A 165 -19.16 2.57 11.15
CA PRO A 165 -17.99 3.35 10.77
C PRO A 165 -16.85 2.49 10.23
N VAL A 166 -16.19 2.97 9.19
CA VAL A 166 -15.05 2.31 8.56
C VAL A 166 -13.87 3.26 8.51
N VAL A 167 -12.72 2.80 9.00
CA VAL A 167 -11.42 3.40 8.77
C VAL A 167 -10.70 2.58 7.69
N ALA A 168 -10.37 3.21 6.57
CA ALA A 168 -9.55 2.60 5.53
C ALA A 168 -8.12 3.15 5.61
N ILE A 169 -7.13 2.26 5.67
CA ILE A 169 -5.73 2.63 5.83
C ILE A 169 -4.92 2.15 4.63
N THR A 170 -4.12 3.04 4.05
CA THR A 170 -3.13 2.68 3.03
C THR A 170 -1.84 3.45 3.23
N GLY A 171 -0.82 3.10 2.47
CA GLY A 171 0.51 3.69 2.50
C GLY A 171 1.56 2.67 2.09
N THR A 172 2.82 3.04 2.04
CA THR A 172 3.91 2.09 1.84
C THR A 172 4.23 1.41 3.17
N ASN A 173 4.64 2.17 4.17
CA ASN A 173 4.98 1.69 5.50
C ASN A 173 3.96 2.17 6.56
N GLY A 174 3.88 1.49 7.70
CA GLY A 174 3.05 1.89 8.85
C GLY A 174 1.59 1.42 8.82
N LYS A 175 1.06 0.85 7.74
CA LYS A 175 -0.35 0.43 7.60
C LYS A 175 -0.82 -0.50 8.72
N THR A 176 -0.15 -1.62 8.89
CA THR A 176 -0.51 -2.66 9.88
C THR A 176 -0.41 -2.11 11.31
N THR A 177 0.67 -1.39 11.62
CA THR A 177 0.85 -0.76 12.94
C THR A 177 -0.26 0.26 13.22
N THR A 178 -0.58 1.13 12.26
CA THR A 178 -1.67 2.11 12.38
C THR A 178 -3.03 1.42 12.58
N ALA A 179 -3.29 0.32 11.82
CA ALA A 179 -4.54 -0.43 11.96
C ALA A 179 -4.68 -1.06 13.34
N ARG A 180 -3.63 -1.70 13.84
CA ARG A 180 -3.59 -2.29 15.18
C ARG A 180 -3.73 -1.25 16.29
N MET A 181 -3.03 -0.11 16.18
CA MET A 181 -3.14 0.97 17.15
C MET A 181 -4.54 1.57 17.19
N ILE A 182 -5.20 1.83 16.05
CA ILE A 182 -6.60 2.30 16.01
C ILE A 182 -7.53 1.24 16.62
N GLY A 183 -7.33 -0.03 16.26
CA GLY A 183 -8.08 -1.14 16.83
C GLY A 183 -7.94 -1.22 18.35
N HIS A 184 -6.72 -1.06 18.86
CA HIS A 184 -6.44 -1.07 20.30
C HIS A 184 -7.11 0.12 21.02
N VAL A 185 -6.95 1.35 20.51
CA VAL A 185 -7.62 2.54 21.10
C VAL A 185 -9.13 2.33 21.15
N ALA A 186 -9.73 1.82 20.07
CA ALA A 186 -11.16 1.57 20.02
C ALA A 186 -11.62 0.51 21.03
N ARG A 187 -10.85 -0.58 21.19
CA ARG A 187 -11.10 -1.65 22.15
C ARG A 187 -10.98 -1.14 23.59
N GLN A 188 -9.94 -0.36 23.90
CA GLN A 188 -9.76 0.25 25.22
C GLN A 188 -10.91 1.22 25.55
N ALA A 189 -11.47 1.87 24.54
CA ALA A 189 -12.67 2.71 24.68
C ALA A 189 -14.00 1.91 24.75
N GLY A 190 -13.94 0.59 24.84
CA GLY A 190 -15.11 -0.29 25.00
C GLY A 190 -15.90 -0.57 23.72
N ARG A 191 -15.30 -0.37 22.51
CA ARG A 191 -15.93 -0.71 21.24
C ARG A 191 -15.56 -2.11 20.79
N LEU A 192 -16.52 -2.89 20.33
CA LEU A 192 -16.24 -4.14 19.63
C LEU A 192 -15.70 -3.83 18.23
N VAL A 193 -14.39 -3.92 18.08
CA VAL A 193 -13.67 -3.55 16.84
C VAL A 193 -13.22 -4.77 16.07
N GLY A 194 -13.33 -4.72 14.74
CA GLY A 194 -12.70 -5.67 13.85
C GLY A 194 -11.67 -4.97 12.96
N TRP A 195 -10.52 -5.62 12.73
CA TRP A 195 -9.56 -5.12 11.74
C TRP A 195 -9.00 -6.21 10.86
N SER A 196 -8.59 -5.81 9.66
CA SER A 196 -7.88 -6.68 8.70
C SER A 196 -6.52 -6.11 8.36
N SER A 197 -5.52 -6.98 8.20
CA SER A 197 -4.14 -6.63 7.90
C SER A 197 -3.45 -7.70 7.07
N THR A 198 -2.16 -7.51 6.77
CA THR A 198 -1.29 -8.50 6.12
C THR A 198 -1.09 -9.77 6.95
N ASP A 199 -1.36 -9.72 8.25
CA ASP A 199 -1.15 -10.87 9.15
C ASP A 199 -2.45 -11.64 9.45
N GLY A 200 -3.61 -11.04 9.19
CA GLY A 200 -4.90 -11.70 9.44
C GLY A 200 -6.08 -10.78 9.60
N VAL A 201 -7.19 -11.41 9.97
CA VAL A 201 -8.43 -10.78 10.43
C VAL A 201 -8.51 -10.93 11.95
N TYR A 202 -8.74 -9.84 12.64
CA TYR A 202 -8.85 -9.78 14.08
C TYR A 202 -10.22 -9.23 14.48
N ILE A 203 -10.81 -9.84 15.50
CA ILE A 203 -12.05 -9.35 16.13
C ILE A 203 -11.79 -9.21 17.63
N ASP A 204 -12.02 -8.04 18.14
CA ASP A 204 -11.79 -7.68 19.54
C ASP A 204 -10.39 -8.07 20.08
N GLY A 205 -9.38 -7.93 19.24
CA GLY A 205 -8.00 -8.28 19.57
C GLY A 205 -7.63 -9.74 19.34
N GLN A 206 -8.58 -10.62 19.02
CA GLN A 206 -8.34 -12.02 18.76
C GLN A 206 -8.14 -12.29 17.26
N LEU A 207 -7.09 -13.01 16.90
CA LEU A 207 -6.87 -13.48 15.54
C LEU A 207 -7.92 -14.55 15.20
N VAL A 208 -8.82 -14.26 14.26
CA VAL A 208 -9.87 -15.20 13.82
C VAL A 208 -9.52 -15.91 12.52
N GLU A 209 -8.68 -15.30 11.69
CA GLU A 209 -8.21 -15.92 10.44
C GLU A 209 -6.83 -15.38 10.10
N ALA A 210 -5.81 -16.25 10.01
CA ALA A 210 -4.44 -15.89 9.66
C ALA A 210 -4.26 -15.80 8.15
N GLY A 211 -3.40 -14.87 7.69
CA GLY A 211 -3.08 -14.69 6.27
C GLY A 211 -3.15 -13.23 5.80
N ASP A 212 -2.81 -12.98 4.54
CA ASP A 212 -2.87 -11.63 3.96
C ASP A 212 -4.31 -11.23 3.65
N PHE A 213 -4.88 -10.42 4.53
CA PHE A 213 -6.21 -9.82 4.42
C PHE A 213 -6.17 -8.30 4.19
N SER A 214 -5.06 -7.78 3.66
CA SER A 214 -4.89 -6.36 3.32
C SER A 214 -5.64 -5.93 2.04
N GLY A 215 -6.83 -6.44 1.82
CA GLY A 215 -7.63 -6.19 0.63
C GLY A 215 -9.14 -6.39 0.84
N PRO A 216 -9.93 -6.49 -0.27
CA PRO A 216 -11.39 -6.55 -0.21
C PRO A 216 -11.94 -7.73 0.60
N SER A 217 -11.24 -8.87 0.58
CA SER A 217 -11.63 -10.06 1.36
C SER A 217 -11.56 -9.77 2.86
N GLY A 218 -10.51 -9.09 3.32
CA GLY A 218 -10.38 -8.70 4.72
C GLY A 218 -11.48 -7.76 5.19
N ALA A 219 -11.74 -6.71 4.42
CA ALA A 219 -12.87 -5.81 4.68
C ALA A 219 -14.21 -6.59 4.76
N GLY A 220 -14.40 -7.56 3.86
CA GLY A 220 -15.58 -8.42 3.84
C GLY A 220 -15.72 -9.28 5.09
N ARG A 221 -14.62 -9.87 5.58
CA ARG A 221 -14.61 -10.69 6.82
C ARG A 221 -14.99 -9.85 8.04
N VAL A 222 -14.35 -8.70 8.19
CA VAL A 222 -14.62 -7.78 9.32
C VAL A 222 -16.06 -7.29 9.31
N LEU A 223 -16.54 -6.76 8.18
CA LEU A 223 -17.85 -6.13 8.09
C LEU A 223 -19.05 -7.09 8.15
N ARG A 224 -18.84 -8.38 7.87
CA ARG A 224 -19.89 -9.41 8.00
C ARG A 224 -19.89 -10.06 9.38
N HIS A 225 -18.91 -9.78 10.23
CA HIS A 225 -18.87 -10.35 11.57
C HIS A 225 -19.96 -9.69 12.46
N PRO A 226 -20.83 -10.47 13.08
CA PRO A 226 -21.89 -9.93 13.91
C PRO A 226 -21.31 -9.24 15.15
N GLY A 227 -21.88 -8.10 15.51
CA GLY A 227 -21.52 -7.34 16.71
C GLY A 227 -20.36 -6.35 16.51
N VAL A 228 -19.59 -6.40 15.41
CA VAL A 228 -18.56 -5.38 15.14
C VAL A 228 -19.22 -4.01 14.99
N GLU A 229 -18.72 -3.04 15.77
CA GLU A 229 -19.23 -1.66 15.83
C GLU A 229 -18.31 -0.68 15.08
N LEU A 230 -17.06 -1.05 14.84
CA LEU A 230 -16.06 -0.28 14.10
C LEU A 230 -15.19 -1.23 13.28
N ALA A 231 -15.05 -0.95 11.99
CA ALA A 231 -14.17 -1.68 11.11
C ALA A 231 -12.91 -0.86 10.76
N VAL A 232 -11.72 -1.47 10.92
CA VAL A 232 -10.44 -0.88 10.50
C VAL A 232 -9.84 -1.78 9.43
N THR A 233 -9.69 -1.25 8.21
CA THR A 233 -9.32 -2.06 7.04
C THR A 233 -8.00 -1.60 6.44
N GLU A 234 -6.99 -2.46 6.50
CA GLU A 234 -5.77 -2.23 5.73
C GLU A 234 -6.07 -2.45 4.24
N THR A 235 -5.60 -1.54 3.39
CA THR A 235 -5.86 -1.56 1.95
C THR A 235 -4.55 -1.46 1.19
N ALA A 236 -4.01 -2.62 0.81
CA ALA A 236 -2.79 -2.71 0.04
C ALA A 236 -3.03 -2.43 -1.46
N ARG A 237 -1.98 -1.94 -2.14
CA ARG A 237 -1.97 -1.68 -3.58
C ARG A 237 -2.48 -2.87 -4.42
N GLY A 238 -2.00 -4.08 -4.11
CA GLY A 238 -2.36 -5.30 -4.84
C GLY A 238 -3.86 -5.58 -4.83
N GLY A 239 -4.53 -5.37 -3.71
CA GLY A 239 -5.97 -5.50 -3.57
C GLY A 239 -6.72 -4.51 -4.46
N ILE A 240 -6.33 -3.22 -4.41
CA ILE A 240 -6.95 -2.14 -5.21
C ILE A 240 -6.86 -2.43 -6.70
N LEU A 241 -5.68 -2.88 -7.18
CA LEU A 241 -5.44 -3.14 -8.61
C LEU A 241 -6.14 -4.40 -9.11
N ARG A 242 -6.28 -5.44 -8.25
CA ARG A 242 -6.84 -6.74 -8.66
C ARG A 242 -8.35 -6.85 -8.51
N ARG A 243 -8.94 -6.21 -7.47
CA ARG A 243 -10.37 -6.34 -7.16
C ARG A 243 -11.05 -5.00 -6.81
N GLY A 244 -10.28 -3.93 -6.63
CA GLY A 244 -10.78 -2.66 -6.09
C GLY A 244 -10.83 -2.66 -4.55
N VAL A 245 -11.42 -1.62 -3.97
CA VAL A 245 -11.63 -1.50 -2.52
C VAL A 245 -12.91 -2.25 -2.14
N GLY A 246 -12.89 -3.04 -1.06
CA GLY A 246 -14.00 -3.91 -0.66
C GLY A 246 -15.26 -3.19 -0.15
N VAL A 247 -15.20 -1.87 0.02
CA VAL A 247 -16.30 -1.05 0.55
C VAL A 247 -16.67 0.07 -0.41
N ALA A 248 -17.96 0.44 -0.43
CA ALA A 248 -18.47 1.51 -1.29
C ALA A 248 -18.01 2.91 -0.83
N TYR A 249 -17.77 3.07 0.46
CA TYR A 249 -17.32 4.31 1.10
C TYR A 249 -16.70 4.00 2.47
N ASN A 250 -15.95 4.94 3.02
CA ASN A 250 -15.43 4.93 4.38
C ASN A 250 -15.73 6.26 5.10
N ASP A 251 -15.59 6.27 6.41
CA ASP A 251 -15.79 7.45 7.26
C ASP A 251 -14.47 8.19 7.48
N VAL A 252 -13.39 7.44 7.64
CA VAL A 252 -12.04 7.96 7.76
C VAL A 252 -11.12 7.22 6.81
N SER A 253 -10.33 7.93 6.03
CA SER A 253 -9.18 7.36 5.30
C SER A 253 -7.87 7.85 5.89
N VAL A 254 -6.90 6.95 6.04
CA VAL A 254 -5.55 7.26 6.50
C VAL A 254 -4.55 6.89 5.43
N VAL A 255 -3.70 7.84 5.02
CA VAL A 255 -2.58 7.59 4.12
C VAL A 255 -1.29 7.90 4.84
N THR A 256 -0.50 6.88 5.15
CA THR A 256 0.69 7.02 5.98
C THR A 256 1.85 7.67 5.22
N ASN A 257 2.25 7.09 4.08
CA ASN A 257 3.34 7.59 3.24
C ASN A 257 3.35 6.92 1.87
N ILE A 258 4.09 7.52 0.92
CA ILE A 258 4.35 6.99 -0.42
C ILE A 258 5.85 6.93 -0.64
N SER A 259 6.42 5.76 -0.55
CA SER A 259 7.82 5.49 -0.90
C SER A 259 7.91 4.35 -1.91
N ALA A 260 9.08 4.15 -2.49
CA ALA A 260 9.29 3.12 -3.50
C ALA A 260 9.04 1.73 -2.88
N ASP A 261 8.06 1.03 -3.45
CA ASP A 261 7.72 -0.34 -3.08
C ASP A 261 6.92 -0.99 -4.21
N HIS A 262 7.35 -2.18 -4.64
CA HIS A 262 6.73 -2.92 -5.75
C HIS A 262 6.54 -2.11 -7.05
N LEU A 263 7.41 -1.16 -7.38
CA LEU A 263 7.39 -0.47 -8.66
C LEU A 263 7.75 -1.47 -9.79
N GLY A 264 7.28 -1.19 -11.02
CA GLY A 264 7.42 -2.10 -12.16
C GLY A 264 6.37 -3.21 -12.24
N LEU A 265 5.55 -3.42 -11.18
CA LEU A 265 4.54 -4.47 -11.15
C LEU A 265 3.12 -3.92 -11.39
N GLY A 266 2.35 -4.64 -12.21
CA GLY A 266 0.92 -4.32 -12.46
C GLY A 266 0.68 -2.98 -13.17
N GLY A 267 1.67 -2.48 -13.94
CA GLY A 267 1.60 -1.23 -14.69
C GLY A 267 1.76 0.02 -13.82
N ILE A 268 2.40 -0.11 -12.67
CA ILE A 268 2.73 1.00 -11.75
C ILE A 268 4.24 1.13 -11.66
N ASP A 269 4.80 2.09 -12.39
CA ASP A 269 6.23 2.24 -12.60
C ASP A 269 6.81 3.46 -11.86
N THR A 270 5.94 4.37 -11.40
CA THR A 270 6.36 5.60 -10.73
C THR A 270 5.67 5.79 -9.39
N LEU A 271 6.28 6.59 -8.50
CA LEU A 271 5.69 6.97 -7.21
C LEU A 271 4.37 7.74 -7.38
N ASP A 272 4.23 8.54 -8.44
CA ASP A 272 3.00 9.29 -8.71
C ASP A 272 1.85 8.34 -9.10
N GLN A 273 2.14 7.31 -9.90
CA GLN A 273 1.17 6.25 -10.20
C GLN A 273 0.81 5.44 -8.96
N LEU A 274 1.78 5.15 -8.08
CA LEU A 274 1.53 4.48 -6.81
C LEU A 274 0.63 5.33 -5.90
N ALA A 275 0.89 6.63 -5.82
CA ALA A 275 0.06 7.58 -5.09
C ALA A 275 -1.38 7.62 -5.64
N GLU A 276 -1.54 7.60 -6.97
CA GLU A 276 -2.86 7.58 -7.62
C GLU A 276 -3.69 6.33 -7.24
N VAL A 277 -3.04 5.15 -7.17
CA VAL A 277 -3.69 3.91 -6.71
C VAL A 277 -4.12 4.04 -5.25
N LYS A 278 -3.22 4.48 -4.37
CA LYS A 278 -3.51 4.61 -2.94
C LYS A 278 -4.57 5.70 -2.65
N ALA A 279 -4.65 6.75 -3.48
CA ALA A 279 -5.67 7.80 -3.37
C ALA A 279 -7.11 7.30 -3.58
N VAL A 280 -7.32 6.06 -4.01
CA VAL A 280 -8.68 5.50 -4.18
C VAL A 280 -9.46 5.54 -2.87
N ILE A 281 -8.85 5.23 -1.72
CA ILE A 281 -9.54 5.25 -0.43
C ILE A 281 -9.97 6.65 -0.02
N THR A 282 -9.21 7.70 -0.37
CA THR A 282 -9.56 9.09 -0.05
C THR A 282 -10.70 9.62 -0.92
N LYS A 283 -10.79 9.13 -2.18
CA LYS A 283 -11.86 9.50 -3.12
C LYS A 283 -13.23 8.97 -2.72
N ILE A 284 -13.28 7.90 -1.92
CA ILE A 284 -14.51 7.27 -1.44
C ILE A 284 -14.84 7.62 0.02
N THR A 285 -14.04 8.46 0.64
CA THR A 285 -14.37 8.98 1.99
C THR A 285 -15.61 9.87 1.89
N LYS A 286 -16.58 9.66 2.78
CA LYS A 286 -17.82 10.44 2.84
C LYS A 286 -17.52 11.95 2.96
N PRO A 287 -18.32 12.84 2.38
CA PRO A 287 -18.10 14.30 2.50
C PRO A 287 -18.08 14.78 3.96
N GLY A 288 -18.83 14.14 4.86
CA GLY A 288 -18.81 14.41 6.31
C GLY A 288 -17.67 13.72 7.06
N GLY A 289 -16.95 12.82 6.39
CA GLY A 289 -15.80 12.09 6.95
C GLY A 289 -14.49 12.88 6.89
N TRP A 290 -13.39 12.20 7.21
CA TRP A 290 -12.06 12.80 7.24
C TRP A 290 -11.04 12.04 6.42
N CYS A 291 -10.22 12.77 5.65
CA CYS A 291 -8.99 12.24 5.08
C CYS A 291 -7.81 12.65 5.95
N VAL A 292 -7.19 11.67 6.60
CA VAL A 292 -6.00 11.83 7.44
C VAL A 292 -4.77 11.59 6.55
N LEU A 293 -3.98 12.65 6.31
CA LEU A 293 -2.90 12.65 5.32
C LEU A 293 -1.58 13.07 5.95
N ASN A 294 -0.48 12.42 5.60
CA ASN A 294 0.86 12.83 5.98
C ASN A 294 1.25 14.11 5.22
N ALA A 295 1.48 15.21 5.94
CA ALA A 295 1.90 16.48 5.34
C ALA A 295 3.40 16.54 5.05
N ASP A 296 4.20 15.63 5.61
CA ASP A 296 5.63 15.49 5.34
C ASP A 296 5.91 14.75 4.02
N ASP A 297 4.88 14.10 3.45
CA ASP A 297 4.92 13.47 2.13
C ASP A 297 4.10 14.28 1.12
N PRO A 298 4.75 14.92 0.12
CA PRO A 298 4.05 15.76 -0.85
C PRO A 298 2.97 15.01 -1.67
N ARG A 299 3.15 13.70 -1.90
CA ARG A 299 2.20 12.88 -2.66
C ARG A 299 0.94 12.57 -1.85
N THR A 300 1.10 12.26 -0.56
CA THR A 300 -0.06 12.07 0.33
C THR A 300 -0.80 13.39 0.50
N LEU A 301 -0.10 14.49 0.75
CA LEU A 301 -0.69 15.81 0.88
C LEU A 301 -1.47 16.24 -0.36
N ALA A 302 -0.96 15.91 -1.56
CA ALA A 302 -1.65 16.24 -2.83
C ALA A 302 -3.01 15.55 -2.97
N MET A 303 -3.26 14.42 -2.29
CA MET A 303 -4.52 13.69 -2.34
C MET A 303 -5.71 14.51 -1.82
N ARG A 304 -5.45 15.56 -0.99
CA ARG A 304 -6.48 16.49 -0.51
C ARG A 304 -7.28 17.15 -1.64
N LEU A 305 -6.67 17.29 -2.82
CA LEU A 305 -7.31 17.93 -3.99
C LEU A 305 -8.31 17.02 -4.69
N GLY A 306 -8.24 15.71 -4.45
CA GLY A 306 -9.08 14.70 -5.12
C GLY A 306 -10.24 14.17 -4.28
N THR A 307 -10.44 14.67 -3.06
CA THR A 307 -11.49 14.21 -2.14
C THR A 307 -12.54 15.30 -1.88
N LYS A 308 -13.72 14.87 -1.43
CA LYS A 308 -14.79 15.75 -0.92
C LYS A 308 -14.89 15.73 0.61
N ALA A 309 -14.09 14.89 1.25
CA ALA A 309 -14.04 14.78 2.70
C ALA A 309 -13.30 15.97 3.32
N ARG A 310 -13.48 16.16 4.62
CA ARG A 310 -12.70 17.13 5.40
C ARG A 310 -11.26 16.68 5.50
N ILE A 311 -10.32 17.61 5.57
CA ILE A 311 -8.88 17.31 5.60
C ILE A 311 -8.34 17.44 7.01
N TRP A 312 -7.67 16.39 7.46
CA TRP A 312 -6.88 16.36 8.67
C TRP A 312 -5.48 15.90 8.30
N VAL A 313 -4.47 16.71 8.55
CA VAL A 313 -3.07 16.31 8.27
C VAL A 313 -2.36 15.96 9.56
N PHE A 314 -1.35 15.12 9.44
CA PHE A 314 -0.37 14.91 10.49
C PHE A 314 1.03 15.20 9.96
N THR A 315 1.89 15.69 10.84
CA THR A 315 3.28 16.07 10.54
C THR A 315 4.07 16.13 11.84
N ARG A 316 5.35 15.80 11.79
CA ARG A 316 6.24 15.99 12.95
C ARG A 316 6.66 17.46 13.14
N ASP A 317 6.66 18.23 12.06
CA ASP A 317 7.01 19.65 12.10
C ASP A 317 5.77 20.54 12.24
N PRO A 318 5.58 21.23 13.40
CA PRO A 318 4.47 22.14 13.60
C PRO A 318 4.48 23.33 12.63
N ASN A 319 5.61 23.60 11.99
CA ASN A 319 5.77 24.66 10.99
C ASN A 319 5.67 24.17 9.54
N SER A 320 5.36 22.88 9.32
CA SER A 320 5.19 22.31 7.99
C SER A 320 4.34 23.23 7.09
N PRO A 321 4.85 23.68 5.93
CA PRO A 321 4.10 24.53 5.03
C PRO A 321 2.78 23.90 4.55
N GLY A 322 2.80 22.56 4.31
CA GLY A 322 1.62 21.78 3.96
C GLY A 322 0.58 21.76 5.06
N GLY A 323 1.03 21.53 6.31
CA GLY A 323 0.18 21.54 7.50
C GLY A 323 -0.47 22.91 7.73
N ARG A 324 0.31 23.98 7.65
CA ARG A 324 -0.18 25.36 7.78
C ARG A 324 -1.18 25.74 6.69
N THR A 325 -0.96 25.29 5.46
CA THR A 325 -1.92 25.50 4.35
C THR A 325 -3.27 24.83 4.64
N VAL A 326 -3.26 23.61 5.18
CA VAL A 326 -4.49 22.90 5.53
C VAL A 326 -5.23 23.58 6.68
N LEU A 327 -4.51 24.00 7.73
CA LEU A 327 -5.09 24.78 8.85
C LEU A 327 -5.75 26.08 8.35
N SER A 328 -5.07 26.84 7.51
CA SER A 328 -5.61 28.08 6.94
C SER A 328 -6.86 27.83 6.09
N GLY A 329 -6.95 26.65 5.47
CA GLY A 329 -8.12 26.20 4.68
C GLY A 329 -9.26 25.63 5.52
N GLY A 330 -9.20 25.69 6.85
CA GLY A 330 -10.26 25.19 7.74
C GLY A 330 -10.12 23.70 8.12
N GLY A 331 -9.02 23.03 7.74
CA GLY A 331 -8.71 21.67 8.15
C GLY A 331 -8.10 21.59 9.55
N ARG A 332 -7.63 20.40 9.92
CA ARG A 332 -6.95 20.13 11.20
C ARG A 332 -5.54 19.61 10.99
N MET A 333 -4.69 19.76 12.00
CA MET A 333 -3.32 19.24 11.99
C MET A 333 -2.99 18.60 13.33
N THR A 334 -2.52 17.35 13.31
CA THR A 334 -1.88 16.72 14.47
C THR A 334 -0.38 16.82 14.31
N THR A 335 0.32 17.29 15.35
CA THR A 335 1.76 17.55 15.29
C THR A 335 2.43 17.43 16.65
N LEU A 336 3.73 17.65 16.69
CA LEU A 336 4.52 17.67 17.92
C LEU A 336 4.73 19.12 18.41
N LEU A 337 4.43 19.38 19.68
CA LEU A 337 4.74 20.64 20.34
C LEU A 337 5.32 20.36 21.73
N GLY A 338 6.57 20.73 21.96
CA GLY A 338 7.20 20.57 23.28
C GLY A 338 7.22 19.13 23.80
N GLY A 339 7.36 18.14 22.91
CA GLY A 339 7.33 16.72 23.28
C GLY A 339 5.93 16.09 23.35
N TRP A 340 4.86 16.89 23.14
CA TRP A 340 3.49 16.44 23.14
C TRP A 340 2.93 16.19 21.73
N VAL A 341 2.13 15.17 21.60
CA VAL A 341 1.19 15.02 20.48
C VAL A 341 0.07 16.03 20.68
N CYS A 342 -0.04 16.99 19.78
CA CYS A 342 -1.02 18.07 19.85
C CYS A 342 -1.87 18.13 18.59
N VAL A 343 -3.15 18.53 18.77
CA VAL A 343 -4.06 18.82 17.66
C VAL A 343 -4.26 20.32 17.55
N LEU A 344 -4.04 20.84 16.35
CA LEU A 344 -4.28 22.22 15.97
C LEU A 344 -5.54 22.31 15.11
N ALA A 345 -6.40 23.26 15.42
CA ALA A 345 -7.59 23.58 14.66
C ALA A 345 -7.72 25.10 14.50
N PRO A 346 -8.36 25.62 13.44
CA PRO A 346 -8.51 27.05 13.22
C PRO A 346 -9.23 27.74 14.39
N GLY A 347 -8.62 28.80 14.93
CA GLY A 347 -9.22 29.59 15.99
C GLY A 347 -9.32 28.94 17.37
N ALA A 348 -8.66 27.81 17.58
CA ALA A 348 -8.60 27.12 18.87
C ALA A 348 -7.15 27.02 19.38
N ASP A 349 -7.01 26.94 20.70
CA ASP A 349 -5.73 26.65 21.33
C ASP A 349 -5.27 25.22 20.99
N PRO A 350 -3.96 24.94 20.99
CA PRO A 350 -3.44 23.59 20.79
C PRO A 350 -4.00 22.61 21.84
N LEU A 351 -4.63 21.54 21.37
CA LEU A 351 -5.14 20.47 22.22
C LEU A 351 -4.03 19.44 22.45
N GLN A 352 -3.51 19.37 23.66
CA GLN A 352 -2.54 18.33 24.06
C GLN A 352 -3.25 17.00 24.26
N VAL A 353 -2.67 15.90 23.75
CA VAL A 353 -3.22 14.55 23.83
C VAL A 353 -2.38 13.66 24.73
N VAL A 354 -1.12 13.43 24.38
CA VAL A 354 -0.19 12.54 25.11
C VAL A 354 1.25 12.99 24.90
N GLU A 355 2.12 12.81 25.88
CA GLU A 355 3.56 12.96 25.67
C GLU A 355 4.08 11.82 24.79
N VAL A 356 4.92 12.16 23.80
CA VAL A 356 5.50 11.16 22.88
C VAL A 356 6.28 10.08 23.63
N ILE A 357 6.95 10.48 24.71
CA ILE A 357 7.77 9.60 25.55
C ILE A 357 6.93 8.55 26.31
N ASP A 358 5.64 8.83 26.51
CA ASP A 358 4.69 7.94 27.17
C ASP A 358 3.98 6.99 26.19
N VAL A 359 4.27 7.08 24.89
CA VAL A 359 3.73 6.17 23.87
C VAL A 359 4.77 5.09 23.57
N PRO A 360 4.62 3.85 24.10
CA PRO A 360 5.66 2.81 24.00
C PRO A 360 6.09 2.52 22.56
N MET A 361 5.14 2.54 21.63
CA MET A 361 5.40 2.27 20.22
C MET A 361 6.36 3.27 19.57
N THR A 362 6.49 4.49 20.10
CA THR A 362 7.41 5.51 19.57
C THR A 362 8.87 5.27 19.96
N LEU A 363 9.15 4.32 20.85
CA LEU A 363 10.47 4.07 21.43
C LEU A 363 11.06 5.34 22.06
N ALA A 364 10.31 5.94 23.00
CA ALA A 364 10.61 7.22 23.63
C ALA A 364 10.81 8.39 22.64
N GLY A 365 10.15 8.32 21.48
CA GLY A 365 10.25 9.34 20.42
C GLY A 365 11.34 9.07 19.38
N LEU A 366 12.16 8.02 19.54
CA LEU A 366 13.24 7.67 18.62
C LEU A 366 12.72 7.22 17.26
N SER A 367 11.66 6.40 17.24
CA SER A 367 11.11 5.89 15.98
C SER A 367 10.26 6.92 15.25
N ARG A 368 10.84 7.60 14.26
CA ARG A 368 10.14 8.60 13.44
C ARG A 368 8.87 8.04 12.81
N VAL A 369 8.96 6.85 12.24
CA VAL A 369 7.82 6.17 11.58
C VAL A 369 6.69 5.91 12.59
N ASN A 370 7.01 5.48 13.81
CA ASN A 370 5.99 5.22 14.81
C ASN A 370 5.46 6.47 15.49
N VAL A 371 6.26 7.54 15.56
CA VAL A 371 5.73 8.88 15.91
C VAL A 371 4.70 9.32 14.87
N GLU A 372 5.00 9.20 13.58
CA GLU A 372 4.04 9.50 12.49
C GLU A 372 2.78 8.62 12.58
N ASN A 373 2.95 7.31 12.88
CA ASN A 373 1.82 6.41 13.10
C ASN A 373 0.96 6.87 14.29
N ALA A 374 1.56 7.28 15.42
CA ALA A 374 0.84 7.79 16.58
C ALA A 374 0.07 9.10 16.26
N LEU A 375 0.68 10.02 15.48
CA LEU A 375 0.00 11.22 14.99
C LEU A 375 -1.19 10.88 14.09
N ALA A 376 -1.03 9.91 13.18
CA ALA A 376 -2.10 9.44 12.29
C ALA A 376 -3.24 8.77 13.08
N VAL A 377 -2.89 7.93 14.07
CA VAL A 377 -3.87 7.26 14.97
C VAL A 377 -4.65 8.29 15.76
N THR A 378 -3.96 9.27 16.37
CA THR A 378 -4.61 10.39 17.09
C THR A 378 -5.61 11.12 16.19
N SER A 379 -5.21 11.46 14.97
CA SER A 379 -6.08 12.13 14.00
C SER A 379 -7.31 11.28 13.67
N ALA A 380 -7.09 9.99 13.37
CA ALA A 380 -8.17 9.08 12.94
C ALA A 380 -9.17 8.78 14.06
N THR A 381 -8.70 8.54 15.28
CA THR A 381 -9.55 8.21 16.42
C THR A 381 -10.35 9.40 16.92
N LEU A 382 -9.75 10.58 17.00
CA LEU A 382 -10.49 11.83 17.28
C LEU A 382 -11.48 12.17 16.16
N ALA A 383 -11.16 11.86 14.89
CA ALA A 383 -12.09 12.01 13.76
C ALA A 383 -13.31 11.09 13.86
N LEU A 384 -13.20 9.95 14.52
CA LEU A 384 -14.29 9.01 14.83
C LEU A 384 -15.11 9.44 16.05
N GLY A 385 -14.66 10.46 16.79
CA GLY A 385 -15.36 10.99 17.98
C GLY A 385 -14.93 10.37 19.31
N PHE A 386 -13.81 9.66 19.38
CA PHE A 386 -13.23 9.25 20.66
C PHE A 386 -12.78 10.48 21.46
N SER A 387 -12.84 10.43 22.79
CA SER A 387 -12.34 11.52 23.62
C SER A 387 -10.81 11.57 23.64
N VAL A 388 -10.26 12.70 24.05
CA VAL A 388 -8.80 12.87 24.18
C VAL A 388 -8.21 11.86 25.16
N GLU A 389 -8.89 11.64 26.28
CA GLU A 389 -8.51 10.68 27.31
C GLU A 389 -8.48 9.24 26.76
N GLN A 390 -9.53 8.84 26.03
CA GLN A 390 -9.59 7.51 25.41
C GLN A 390 -8.44 7.30 24.40
N VAL A 391 -8.09 8.32 23.62
CA VAL A 391 -6.99 8.27 22.68
C VAL A 391 -5.65 8.20 23.42
N ALA A 392 -5.45 9.03 24.42
CA ALA A 392 -4.22 9.06 25.22
C ALA A 392 -3.98 7.72 25.94
N ASP A 393 -5.01 7.19 26.59
CA ASP A 393 -4.93 5.92 27.34
C ASP A 393 -4.68 4.73 26.38
N GLY A 394 -5.33 4.72 25.22
CA GLY A 394 -5.09 3.71 24.20
C GLY A 394 -3.67 3.77 23.61
N LEU A 395 -3.12 4.96 23.42
CA LEU A 395 -1.73 5.12 22.94
C LEU A 395 -0.70 4.70 24.01
N ARG A 396 -0.93 5.05 25.29
CA ARG A 396 -0.05 4.67 26.41
C ARG A 396 -0.05 3.16 26.68
N SER A 397 -1.22 2.52 26.51
CA SER A 397 -1.38 1.09 26.78
C SER A 397 -1.02 0.18 25.59
N PHE A 398 -0.66 0.74 24.44
CA PHE A 398 -0.27 -0.05 23.29
C PHE A 398 1.15 -0.58 23.44
N ASP A 399 1.28 -1.81 23.94
CA ASP A 399 2.56 -2.51 24.04
C ASP A 399 2.98 -3.07 22.67
N PRO A 400 4.13 -2.64 22.09
CA PRO A 400 4.61 -3.16 20.81
C PRO A 400 4.84 -4.66 20.80
N ASN A 401 5.20 -5.26 21.92
CA ASN A 401 5.49 -6.69 22.03
C ASN A 401 4.22 -7.54 21.94
N GLU A 402 3.15 -7.10 22.58
CA GLU A 402 1.88 -7.83 22.63
C GLU A 402 0.96 -7.44 21.46
N ASN A 403 0.87 -6.13 21.17
CA ASN A 403 -0.10 -5.60 20.25
C ASN A 403 0.44 -5.42 18.82
N ASN A 404 1.77 -5.49 18.63
CA ASN A 404 2.40 -5.29 17.33
C ASN A 404 3.53 -6.31 17.04
N PRO A 405 3.29 -7.61 17.20
CA PRO A 405 4.32 -8.62 17.02
C PRO A 405 4.94 -8.57 15.61
N GLY A 406 6.27 -8.74 15.55
CA GLY A 406 7.05 -8.69 14.31
C GLY A 406 7.28 -7.28 13.77
N ARG A 407 7.00 -6.23 14.54
CA ARG A 407 7.20 -4.83 14.16
C ARG A 407 7.91 -4.10 15.29
N MET A 408 9.24 -3.87 15.13
CA MET A 408 10.07 -3.19 16.13
C MET A 408 10.00 -3.86 17.51
N ASN A 409 10.09 -5.19 17.56
CA ASN A 409 10.20 -5.91 18.83
C ASN A 409 11.66 -5.91 19.27
N ILE A 410 11.93 -5.37 20.46
CA ILE A 410 13.27 -5.24 21.02
C ILE A 410 13.41 -6.15 22.24
N TRP A 411 14.54 -6.84 22.29
CA TRP A 411 14.87 -7.78 23.34
C TRP A 411 16.21 -7.43 23.98
N THR A 412 16.38 -7.74 25.24
CA THR A 412 17.67 -7.81 25.92
C THR A 412 18.06 -9.28 26.04
N LEU A 413 19.19 -9.65 25.43
CA LEU A 413 19.73 -11.01 25.43
C LEU A 413 21.04 -11.07 26.21
N PRO A 414 21.17 -11.93 27.21
CA PRO A 414 22.45 -12.18 27.88
C PRO A 414 23.41 -12.93 26.94
N VAL A 415 24.66 -12.49 26.92
CA VAL A 415 25.78 -13.15 26.21
C VAL A 415 26.96 -13.31 27.18
N PRO A 416 27.95 -14.16 26.88
CA PRO A 416 29.08 -14.41 27.82
C PRO A 416 29.84 -13.13 28.25
N SER A 417 29.83 -12.09 27.41
CA SER A 417 30.53 -10.83 27.68
C SER A 417 29.66 -9.76 28.38
N GLY A 418 28.36 -10.01 28.56
CA GLY A 418 27.42 -9.03 29.14
C GLY A 418 26.01 -9.15 28.56
N THR A 419 25.47 -8.08 28.03
CA THR A 419 24.13 -8.05 27.40
C THR A 419 24.14 -7.36 26.06
N ILE A 420 23.32 -7.83 25.13
CA ILE A 420 23.09 -7.19 23.83
C ILE A 420 21.61 -6.84 23.65
N SER A 421 21.34 -5.93 22.73
CA SER A 421 19.97 -5.69 22.24
C SER A 421 19.72 -6.48 20.96
N VAL A 422 18.57 -7.14 20.84
CA VAL A 422 18.14 -7.80 19.60
C VAL A 422 16.87 -7.12 19.10
N VAL A 423 16.82 -6.72 17.83
CA VAL A 423 15.69 -6.06 17.18
C VAL A 423 15.13 -6.98 16.10
N ILE A 424 13.85 -7.32 16.20
CA ILE A 424 13.13 -8.10 15.20
C ILE A 424 12.12 -7.19 14.50
N ASP A 425 12.28 -6.99 13.19
CA ASP A 425 11.42 -6.09 12.40
C ASP A 425 11.15 -6.60 10.98
N LEU A 426 9.93 -6.36 10.48
CA LEU A 426 9.52 -6.68 9.12
C LEU A 426 9.99 -5.63 8.09
N ALA A 427 11.10 -4.96 8.28
CA ALA A 427 11.67 -4.10 7.26
C ALA A 427 11.83 -4.92 5.95
N HIS A 428 11.39 -4.37 4.82
CA HIS A 428 11.38 -5.11 3.54
C HIS A 428 11.61 -4.19 2.32
N ASN A 429 11.95 -2.94 2.56
CA ASN A 429 12.29 -1.93 1.55
C ASN A 429 13.33 -0.95 2.13
N GLU A 430 13.86 -0.09 1.29
CA GLU A 430 14.90 0.89 1.64
C GLU A 430 14.52 1.73 2.86
N ALA A 431 13.34 2.37 2.83
CA ALA A 431 12.87 3.22 3.93
C ALA A 431 12.65 2.45 5.25
N GLY A 432 12.24 1.17 5.16
CA GLY A 432 12.12 0.29 6.32
C GLY A 432 13.48 -0.05 6.91
N LEU A 433 14.48 -0.32 6.08
CA LEU A 433 15.85 -0.59 6.53
C LEU A 433 16.50 0.66 7.15
N GLU A 434 16.33 1.83 6.54
CA GLU A 434 16.81 3.09 7.11
C GLU A 434 16.20 3.36 8.50
N ALA A 435 14.90 3.14 8.67
CA ALA A 435 14.22 3.26 9.96
C ALA A 435 14.73 2.24 11.00
N LEU A 436 14.99 1.00 10.59
CA LEU A 436 15.57 -0.03 11.46
C LEU A 436 16.96 0.38 11.94
N LEU A 437 17.83 0.85 11.05
CA LEU A 437 19.18 1.31 11.37
C LEU A 437 19.17 2.56 12.28
N GLU A 438 18.22 3.48 12.10
CA GLU A 438 18.03 4.63 12.98
C GLU A 438 17.73 4.17 14.43
N ILE A 439 16.88 3.16 14.60
CA ILE A 439 16.54 2.62 15.90
C ILE A 439 17.73 1.88 16.51
N MET A 440 18.41 1.02 15.74
CA MET A 440 19.62 0.34 16.19
C MET A 440 20.64 1.36 16.72
N GLY A 441 20.90 2.43 15.96
CA GLY A 441 21.81 3.51 16.36
C GLY A 441 21.36 4.24 17.63
N GLY A 442 20.05 4.49 17.76
CA GLY A 442 19.47 5.21 18.87
C GLY A 442 19.37 4.44 20.20
N ILE A 443 19.52 3.11 20.18
CA ILE A 443 19.61 2.28 21.40
C ILE A 443 21.02 1.74 21.65
N ARG A 444 21.97 2.00 20.74
CA ARG A 444 23.35 1.53 20.81
C ARG A 444 24.15 2.32 21.84
N PRO A 445 24.72 1.69 22.87
CA PRO A 445 25.68 2.37 23.74
C PRO A 445 26.97 2.71 22.97
N PRO A 446 27.79 3.66 23.45
CA PRO A 446 28.97 4.17 22.72
C PRO A 446 30.00 3.13 22.29
N HIS A 447 30.13 2.05 23.05
CA HIS A 447 31.08 0.97 22.79
C HIS A 447 30.51 -0.19 21.96
N GLY A 448 29.20 -0.17 21.71
CA GLY A 448 28.51 -1.23 20.96
C GLY A 448 28.65 -1.08 19.45
N ARG A 449 28.52 -2.21 18.75
CA ARG A 449 28.45 -2.30 17.28
C ARG A 449 27.03 -2.56 16.83
N LEU A 450 26.76 -2.25 15.56
CA LEU A 450 25.51 -2.61 14.88
C LEU A 450 25.75 -3.83 13.99
N LEU A 451 25.05 -4.93 14.25
CA LEU A 451 25.12 -6.18 13.50
C LEU A 451 23.77 -6.43 12.83
N LEU A 452 23.74 -6.57 11.51
CA LEU A 452 22.49 -6.61 10.74
C LEU A 452 22.40 -7.86 9.88
N GLY A 453 21.29 -8.59 10.02
CA GLY A 453 20.84 -9.61 9.06
C GLY A 453 19.90 -8.98 8.02
N VAL A 454 20.41 -8.72 6.80
CA VAL A 454 19.66 -8.07 5.72
C VAL A 454 19.06 -9.07 4.75
N GLY A 455 17.80 -8.86 4.32
CA GLY A 455 17.14 -9.69 3.33
C GLY A 455 15.71 -9.24 3.07
N THR A 456 15.21 -9.52 1.85
CA THR A 456 13.83 -9.20 1.44
C THR A 456 13.30 -10.26 0.47
N ALA A 457 12.01 -10.15 0.09
CA ALA A 457 11.38 -11.04 -0.87
C ALA A 457 11.96 -10.86 -2.28
N GLY A 458 12.01 -11.95 -3.08
CA GLY A 458 12.64 -12.00 -4.40
C GLY A 458 11.88 -11.29 -5.54
N ASP A 459 10.66 -10.80 -5.31
CA ASP A 459 9.84 -10.10 -6.32
C ASP A 459 10.20 -8.61 -6.48
N ARG A 460 11.43 -8.23 -6.17
CA ARG A 460 11.97 -6.87 -6.31
C ARG A 460 12.83 -6.73 -7.57
N GLY A 461 13.01 -5.50 -8.08
CA GLY A 461 14.01 -5.21 -9.11
C GLY A 461 15.44 -5.35 -8.56
N ASP A 462 16.41 -5.57 -9.45
CA ASP A 462 17.83 -5.76 -9.08
C ASP A 462 18.36 -4.55 -8.31
N GLU A 463 17.97 -3.35 -8.72
CA GLU A 463 18.35 -2.08 -8.11
C GLU A 463 17.96 -1.99 -6.64
N VAL A 464 16.86 -2.65 -6.23
CA VAL A 464 16.41 -2.64 -4.82
C VAL A 464 17.37 -3.48 -3.95
N PHE A 465 17.80 -4.65 -4.42
CA PHE A 465 18.75 -5.49 -3.69
C PHE A 465 20.11 -4.80 -3.55
N VAL A 466 20.63 -4.20 -4.63
CA VAL A 466 21.86 -3.41 -4.62
C VAL A 466 21.74 -2.27 -3.62
N ARG A 467 20.63 -1.53 -3.64
CA ARG A 467 20.41 -0.41 -2.73
C ARG A 467 20.29 -0.84 -1.27
N LEU A 468 19.65 -1.97 -0.98
CA LEU A 468 19.61 -2.54 0.38
C LEU A 468 21.01 -2.90 0.88
N GLY A 469 21.87 -3.46 0.01
CA GLY A 469 23.28 -3.73 0.33
C GLY A 469 24.06 -2.45 0.67
N GLU A 470 23.90 -1.39 -0.13
CA GLU A 470 24.52 -0.08 0.13
C GLU A 470 24.09 0.51 1.48
N ILE A 471 22.78 0.58 1.74
CA ILE A 471 22.23 1.12 2.99
C ILE A 471 22.71 0.32 4.20
N ALA A 472 22.67 -1.01 4.11
CA ALA A 472 23.14 -1.90 5.17
C ALA A 472 24.61 -1.66 5.50
N ALA A 473 25.47 -1.59 4.48
CA ALA A 473 26.91 -1.39 4.63
C ALA A 473 27.29 -0.01 5.20
N VAL A 474 26.51 1.04 4.88
CA VAL A 474 26.73 2.38 5.46
C VAL A 474 26.24 2.45 6.91
N GLY A 475 25.17 1.73 7.23
CA GLY A 475 24.47 1.86 8.52
C GLY A 475 24.89 0.85 9.60
N ALA A 476 25.59 -0.24 9.28
CA ALA A 476 25.95 -1.27 10.24
C ALA A 476 27.45 -1.60 10.18
N ASP A 477 28.00 -2.07 11.32
CA ASP A 477 29.41 -2.48 11.43
C ASP A 477 29.65 -3.90 10.90
N VAL A 478 28.61 -4.75 10.95
CA VAL A 478 28.62 -6.12 10.43
C VAL A 478 27.32 -6.36 9.70
N VAL A 479 27.40 -6.88 8.47
CA VAL A 479 26.23 -7.23 7.64
C VAL A 479 26.34 -8.68 7.20
N GLU A 480 25.29 -9.45 7.43
CA GLU A 480 25.13 -10.81 6.91
C GLU A 480 23.80 -10.90 6.13
N ILE A 481 23.75 -11.72 5.08
CA ILE A 481 22.54 -11.91 4.28
C ILE A 481 21.69 -13.00 4.94
N VAL A 482 20.39 -12.74 5.06
CA VAL A 482 19.40 -13.71 5.57
C VAL A 482 18.33 -13.94 4.52
N HIS A 483 18.29 -15.14 3.95
CA HIS A 483 17.34 -15.47 2.90
C HIS A 483 15.92 -15.71 3.43
N LYS A 484 14.95 -15.49 2.56
CA LYS A 484 13.51 -15.72 2.79
C LYS A 484 13.07 -16.88 1.89
N GLY A 485 13.35 -18.12 2.29
CA GLY A 485 13.17 -19.31 1.47
C GLY A 485 11.80 -19.42 0.79
N ASP A 486 10.73 -19.12 1.55
CA ASP A 486 9.34 -19.16 1.05
C ASP A 486 8.97 -17.98 0.15
N TYR A 487 9.81 -16.93 0.08
CA TYR A 487 9.55 -15.67 -0.64
C TYR A 487 10.54 -15.39 -1.77
N LEU A 488 11.21 -16.41 -2.31
CA LEU A 488 12.17 -16.25 -3.41
C LEU A 488 11.52 -15.77 -4.72
N ARG A 489 10.23 -16.05 -4.92
CA ARG A 489 9.42 -15.51 -6.03
C ARG A 489 10.06 -15.69 -7.42
N GLY A 490 10.75 -16.81 -7.63
CA GLY A 490 11.39 -17.17 -8.90
C GLY A 490 12.85 -16.77 -9.03
N ARG A 491 13.46 -16.14 -8.03
CA ARG A 491 14.91 -15.92 -7.93
C ARG A 491 15.57 -17.02 -7.12
N SER A 492 16.89 -17.22 -7.35
CA SER A 492 17.70 -18.06 -6.48
C SER A 492 18.29 -17.25 -5.31
N MET A 493 18.63 -17.93 -4.22
CA MET A 493 19.35 -17.32 -3.10
C MET A 493 20.70 -16.74 -3.54
N ALA A 494 21.38 -17.39 -4.51
CA ALA A 494 22.66 -16.94 -5.03
C ALA A 494 22.56 -15.59 -5.75
N GLU A 495 21.55 -15.41 -6.62
CA GLU A 495 21.29 -14.14 -7.32
C GLU A 495 21.01 -13.00 -6.33
N ILE A 496 20.18 -13.26 -5.30
CA ILE A 496 19.88 -12.26 -4.26
C ILE A 496 21.17 -11.90 -3.49
N SER A 497 21.98 -12.89 -3.12
CA SER A 497 23.25 -12.66 -2.42
C SER A 497 24.23 -11.84 -3.26
N GLU A 498 24.35 -12.13 -4.55
CA GLU A 498 25.23 -11.40 -5.47
C GLU A 498 24.87 -9.91 -5.52
N LEU A 499 23.60 -9.60 -5.73
CA LEU A 499 23.11 -8.22 -5.81
C LEU A 499 23.29 -7.43 -4.51
N ILE A 500 22.97 -8.03 -3.34
CA ILE A 500 23.16 -7.38 -2.04
C ILE A 500 24.65 -7.16 -1.77
N THR A 501 25.50 -8.14 -2.11
CA THR A 501 26.95 -8.05 -1.94
C THR A 501 27.56 -6.98 -2.87
N GLU A 502 27.07 -6.87 -4.11
CA GLU A 502 27.44 -5.79 -5.03
C GLU A 502 27.16 -4.42 -4.39
N GLY A 503 25.98 -4.21 -3.86
CA GLY A 503 25.62 -2.96 -3.21
C GLY A 503 26.48 -2.65 -1.98
N ALA A 504 26.75 -3.63 -1.14
CA ALA A 504 27.65 -3.47 0.01
C ALA A 504 29.09 -3.12 -0.42
N ALA A 505 29.56 -3.72 -1.50
CA ALA A 505 30.88 -3.42 -2.06
C ALA A 505 30.99 -1.97 -2.59
N HIS A 506 29.92 -1.40 -3.17
CA HIS A 506 29.87 0.01 -3.54
C HIS A 506 30.10 0.94 -2.35
N ALA A 507 29.66 0.55 -1.15
CA ALA A 507 29.89 1.27 0.10
C ALA A 507 31.21 0.86 0.81
N GLY A 508 32.02 0.00 0.20
CA GLY A 508 33.33 -0.39 0.72
C GLY A 508 33.28 -1.56 1.73
N MET A 509 32.14 -2.26 1.88
CA MET A 509 32.00 -3.39 2.77
C MET A 509 31.95 -4.72 2.00
N ALA A 510 32.67 -5.73 2.48
CA ALA A 510 32.59 -7.10 1.97
C ALA A 510 31.68 -7.94 2.88
N ILE A 511 30.55 -8.41 2.36
CA ILE A 511 29.69 -9.37 3.06
C ILE A 511 30.29 -10.77 2.86
N GLN A 512 30.55 -11.47 3.97
CA GLN A 512 31.22 -12.77 3.96
C GLN A 512 30.28 -13.94 4.20
N ARG A 513 29.07 -13.70 4.72
CA ARG A 513 28.15 -14.75 5.13
C ARG A 513 26.74 -14.49 4.60
N ALA A 514 26.13 -15.57 4.12
CA ALA A 514 24.73 -15.63 3.76
C ALA A 514 24.12 -16.88 4.37
N HIS A 515 22.90 -16.77 4.87
CA HIS A 515 22.20 -17.82 5.62
C HIS A 515 20.88 -18.17 4.94
N ASP A 516 20.55 -19.45 4.93
CA ASP A 516 19.34 -19.96 4.26
C ASP A 516 18.06 -19.63 5.03
N SER A 517 18.16 -19.21 6.31
CA SER A 517 17.04 -18.79 7.15
C SER A 517 17.37 -17.58 8.02
N GLU A 518 16.32 -16.90 8.49
CA GLU A 518 16.43 -15.78 9.42
C GLU A 518 17.01 -16.21 10.77
N LEU A 519 16.62 -17.41 11.24
CA LEU A 519 17.15 -17.97 12.50
C LEU A 519 18.65 -18.27 12.41
N ALA A 520 19.10 -18.87 11.31
CA ALA A 520 20.53 -19.14 11.14
C ALA A 520 21.37 -17.85 11.14
N GLY A 521 20.84 -16.78 10.53
CA GLY A 521 21.47 -15.46 10.56
C GLY A 521 21.48 -14.85 11.96
N LEU A 522 20.38 -14.94 12.72
CA LEU A 522 20.34 -14.46 14.10
C LEU A 522 21.42 -15.16 14.95
N VAL A 523 21.48 -16.49 14.91
CA VAL A 523 22.48 -17.27 15.66
C VAL A 523 23.89 -16.85 15.29
N SER A 524 24.21 -16.73 13.99
CA SER A 524 25.53 -16.29 13.52
C SER A 524 25.91 -14.89 14.00
N LEU A 525 24.97 -13.95 14.00
CA LEU A 525 25.22 -12.59 14.48
C LEU A 525 25.39 -12.53 16.01
N VAL A 526 24.60 -13.30 16.77
CA VAL A 526 24.69 -13.38 18.24
C VAL A 526 26.00 -14.04 18.68
N ASP A 527 26.46 -15.08 17.99
CA ASP A 527 27.73 -15.78 18.33
C ASP A 527 28.94 -14.85 18.25
N GLN A 528 28.93 -13.82 17.44
CA GLN A 528 30.01 -12.83 17.32
C GLN A 528 29.76 -11.53 18.09
N ALA A 529 28.58 -11.40 18.73
CA ALA A 529 28.19 -10.20 19.46
C ALA A 529 28.88 -10.11 20.83
N ARG A 530 29.06 -8.88 21.29
CA ARG A 530 29.72 -8.55 22.58
C ARG A 530 28.83 -7.62 23.38
N ASP A 531 29.18 -7.42 24.65
CA ASP A 531 28.45 -6.48 25.50
C ASP A 531 28.19 -5.13 24.82
N GLY A 532 26.95 -4.69 24.86
CA GLY A 532 26.50 -3.43 24.27
C GLY A 532 26.21 -3.46 22.77
N ASP A 533 26.48 -4.55 22.06
CA ASP A 533 26.15 -4.67 20.64
C ASP A 533 24.62 -4.66 20.43
N VAL A 534 24.21 -4.19 19.26
CA VAL A 534 22.81 -4.25 18.79
C VAL A 534 22.75 -5.14 17.56
N VAL A 535 22.02 -6.22 17.65
CA VAL A 535 21.77 -7.17 16.55
C VAL A 535 20.38 -6.92 16.00
N ALA A 536 20.21 -6.85 14.68
CA ALA A 536 18.88 -6.78 14.07
C ALA A 536 18.69 -7.80 12.96
N ILE A 537 17.48 -8.30 12.84
CA ILE A 537 17.04 -9.21 11.77
C ILE A 537 15.84 -8.60 11.05
N MET A 538 15.98 -8.45 9.74
CA MET A 538 14.84 -8.20 8.86
C MET A 538 14.06 -9.50 8.69
N THR A 539 12.88 -9.63 9.33
CA THR A 539 12.12 -10.89 9.36
C THR A 539 10.89 -10.85 8.47
N HIS A 540 10.58 -12.00 7.81
CA HIS A 540 9.36 -12.20 7.03
C HIS A 540 8.63 -13.49 7.43
N GLN A 541 9.36 -14.56 7.64
CA GLN A 541 8.79 -15.91 7.78
C GLN A 541 9.06 -16.55 9.16
N ASP A 542 10.25 -16.42 9.72
CA ASP A 542 10.70 -17.22 10.85
C ASP A 542 10.43 -16.56 12.23
N ARG A 543 9.51 -15.58 12.30
CA ARG A 543 9.27 -14.79 13.51
C ARG A 543 9.03 -15.65 14.76
N GLU A 544 8.18 -16.68 14.68
CA GLU A 544 7.88 -17.54 15.82
C GLU A 544 9.08 -18.37 16.25
N GLU A 545 9.93 -18.75 15.32
CA GLU A 545 11.18 -19.46 15.60
C GLU A 545 12.21 -18.53 16.24
N LEU A 546 12.33 -17.30 15.75
CA LEU A 546 13.18 -16.26 16.34
C LEU A 546 12.76 -15.95 17.78
N ASP A 547 11.46 -15.73 18.01
CA ASP A 547 10.91 -15.46 19.35
C ASP A 547 11.18 -16.65 20.31
N ARG A 548 10.96 -17.87 19.85
CA ARG A 548 11.21 -19.09 20.64
C ARG A 548 12.69 -19.22 20.97
N TRP A 549 13.56 -19.05 20.00
CA TRP A 549 15.00 -19.12 20.20
C TRP A 549 15.49 -18.09 21.23
N LEU A 550 14.99 -16.85 21.16
CA LEU A 550 15.31 -15.79 22.10
C LEU A 550 14.87 -16.15 23.52
N LEU A 551 13.65 -16.68 23.71
CA LEU A 551 13.15 -17.13 25.00
C LEU A 551 13.97 -18.29 25.57
N ASP A 552 14.31 -19.26 24.75
CA ASP A 552 15.13 -20.41 25.14
C ASP A 552 16.55 -20.00 25.59
N HIS A 553 17.05 -18.85 25.09
CA HIS A 553 18.32 -18.24 25.46
C HIS A 553 18.19 -17.15 26.54
N GLN A 554 17.08 -17.15 27.30
CA GLN A 554 16.85 -16.26 28.45
C GLN A 554 16.76 -14.76 28.05
N ALA A 555 16.46 -14.44 26.78
CA ALA A 555 16.18 -13.08 26.40
C ALA A 555 14.88 -12.58 27.03
N THR A 556 14.86 -11.32 27.40
CA THR A 556 13.66 -10.63 27.90
C THR A 556 13.21 -9.59 26.90
N ARG A 557 11.90 -9.51 26.66
CA ARG A 557 11.34 -8.44 25.85
C ARG A 557 11.45 -7.12 26.61
N ASP A 558 11.92 -6.09 25.91
CA ASP A 558 12.05 -4.76 26.51
C ASP A 558 10.69 -4.11 26.67
N ASP A 559 10.36 -3.68 27.87
CA ASP A 559 9.23 -2.79 28.13
C ASP A 559 9.59 -1.32 27.84
N ALA A 560 8.61 -0.43 27.95
CA ALA A 560 8.80 1.00 27.70
C ALA A 560 9.86 1.64 28.62
N GLY A 561 10.00 1.18 29.86
CA GLY A 561 10.97 1.67 30.82
C GLY A 561 12.41 1.29 30.46
N VAL A 562 12.60 0.02 30.07
CA VAL A 562 13.89 -0.50 29.58
C VAL A 562 14.30 0.23 28.30
N LEU A 563 13.38 0.39 27.33
CA LEU A 563 13.63 1.10 26.08
C LEU A 563 14.02 2.56 26.32
N ARG A 564 13.28 3.25 27.17
CA ARG A 564 13.61 4.64 27.57
C ARG A 564 15.01 4.73 28.15
N THR A 565 15.39 3.77 29.01
CA THR A 565 16.72 3.73 29.61
C THR A 565 17.82 3.52 28.55
N LYS A 566 17.60 2.62 27.57
CA LYS A 566 18.53 2.40 26.45
C LYS A 566 18.73 3.67 25.63
N VAL A 567 17.64 4.32 25.24
CA VAL A 567 17.68 5.57 24.45
C VAL A 567 18.42 6.68 25.20
N LEU A 568 18.14 6.86 26.48
CA LEU A 568 18.82 7.88 27.30
C LEU A 568 20.33 7.59 27.45
N ARG A 569 20.72 6.33 27.59
CA ARG A 569 22.14 5.94 27.64
C ARG A 569 22.87 6.17 26.32
N ALA A 570 22.21 5.89 25.20
CA ALA A 570 22.77 6.15 23.87
C ALA A 570 22.92 7.66 23.60
N GLY A 571 21.95 8.48 24.01
CA GLY A 571 21.98 9.95 23.81
C GLY A 571 22.84 10.75 24.80
N ALA A 572 23.20 10.17 25.95
CA ALA A 572 23.99 10.86 26.99
C ALA A 572 25.46 11.12 26.57
N THR A 573 25.88 10.71 25.39
CA THR A 573 27.24 10.79 24.86
C THR A 573 27.36 11.47 23.50
N SER A 574 26.27 12.06 22.99
CA SER A 574 26.27 12.84 21.74
C SER A 574 26.40 14.35 21.97
#